data_b3d97b5f16b2b102ffef71960156a612
#
_entry.id   b3d97b5f16b2b102ffef71960156a612
#
_cell.length_a   1.000
_cell.length_b   1.000
_cell.length_c   1.000
_cell.angle_alpha   90.00
_cell.angle_beta   90.00
_cell.angle_gamma   90.00
#
_symmetry.space_group_name_H-M   'P 1'
#
loop_
_entity.id
_entity.type
_entity.pdbx_description
1 polymer ?
#
loop_
_entity_poly.entity_id
_entity_poly.type
_entity_poly.pdbx_seq_one_letter_code
_entity_poly.pdbx_strand_id
1 'polypeptide(L)'
;VASGIAGTSYEDRVLHHQSGRFAERMKQGRLLDGGALNRIILNVTALMEVKSSMGVIVAAPTAGACAALPGAVIAMAEAMDLDETEMARAMLAAGLIGVFIATRWTFAAEVGGCQAEGGAAASMAAAALVTLARGTRDQAIAAASLAFQSMLGLICDPIANRVEAPCLGKNVMAAANALSCANMALADFDPLIPLDEVIDAAKSVAERMPREHRCTSLGGLAVTPTSLGIERKLAALRGTDCGSCGCQ
;
A
#
# COMPACT_ATOMS: atom_id res chain seq x y z
N VAL A 1 9.14 3.50 -10.68
CA VAL A 1 10.14 2.75 -9.91
C VAL A 1 11.53 3.37 -10.12
N ALA A 2 12.05 3.42 -11.35
CA ALA A 2 13.40 3.92 -11.65
C ALA A 2 13.67 5.32 -11.05
N SER A 3 12.76 6.26 -11.22
CA SER A 3 12.86 7.62 -10.67
C SER A 3 12.93 7.62 -9.14
N GLY A 4 12.15 6.76 -8.47
CA GLY A 4 12.19 6.61 -7.02
C GLY A 4 13.54 6.11 -6.53
N ILE A 5 14.09 5.07 -7.17
CA ILE A 5 15.40 4.51 -6.82
C ILE A 5 16.52 5.53 -7.04
N ALA A 6 16.46 6.31 -8.13
CA ALA A 6 17.44 7.34 -8.44
C ALA A 6 17.47 8.48 -7.40
N GLY A 7 16.35 8.77 -6.78
CA GLY A 7 16.24 9.75 -5.71
C GLY A 7 15.05 10.67 -5.85
N THR A 8 14.50 11.07 -4.71
CA THR A 8 13.42 12.06 -4.59
C THR A 8 13.82 13.14 -3.60
N SER A 9 13.43 14.38 -3.86
CA SER A 9 13.72 15.52 -2.97
C SER A 9 12.48 16.38 -2.82
N TYR A 10 12.17 16.78 -1.57
CA TYR A 10 11.12 17.73 -1.22
C TYR A 10 11.34 18.21 0.23
N GLU A 11 10.94 19.45 0.53
CA GLU A 11 11.33 20.14 1.76
C GLU A 11 10.62 19.59 3.02
N ASP A 12 9.34 19.26 2.91
CA ASP A 12 8.51 18.82 4.03
C ASP A 12 8.48 17.30 4.24
N ARG A 13 9.61 16.65 3.98
CA ARG A 13 9.82 15.21 4.07
C ARG A 13 9.74 14.71 5.51
N VAL A 14 9.03 13.60 5.73
CA VAL A 14 9.02 12.83 6.98
C VAL A 14 10.06 11.71 6.93
N LEU A 15 10.06 10.92 5.87
CA LEU A 15 11.01 9.82 5.66
C LEU A 15 12.14 10.27 4.73
N HIS A 16 13.40 9.93 5.09
CA HIS A 16 14.52 10.09 4.16
C HIS A 16 14.41 9.10 2.99
N HIS A 17 15.12 9.35 1.90
CA HIS A 17 15.18 8.46 0.75
C HIS A 17 15.75 7.09 1.15
N GLN A 18 15.00 6.01 0.90
CA GLN A 18 15.30 4.65 1.35
C GLN A 18 15.48 3.65 0.21
N SER A 19 14.73 3.81 -0.90
CA SER A 19 14.74 2.85 -2.01
C SER A 19 16.11 2.69 -2.65
N GLY A 20 16.86 3.77 -2.85
CA GLY A 20 18.23 3.71 -3.36
C GLY A 20 19.18 2.94 -2.45
N ARG A 21 19.09 3.17 -1.13
CA ARG A 21 19.87 2.42 -0.14
C ARG A 21 19.47 0.94 -0.09
N PHE A 22 18.18 0.65 -0.20
CA PHE A 22 17.69 -0.72 -0.24
C PHE A 22 18.21 -1.45 -1.49
N ALA A 23 18.15 -0.81 -2.66
CA ALA A 23 18.68 -1.35 -3.92
C ALA A 23 20.18 -1.68 -3.81
N GLU A 24 20.97 -0.76 -3.23
CA GLU A 24 22.39 -0.97 -3.01
C GLU A 24 22.67 -2.15 -2.08
N ARG A 25 21.95 -2.27 -0.96
CA ARG A 25 22.09 -3.40 -0.03
C ARG A 25 21.66 -4.73 -0.66
N MET A 26 20.61 -4.73 -1.47
CA MET A 26 20.17 -5.90 -2.23
C MET A 26 21.26 -6.35 -3.23
N LYS A 27 21.85 -5.41 -3.98
CA LYS A 27 22.94 -5.69 -4.92
C LYS A 27 24.20 -6.25 -4.23
N GLN A 28 24.47 -5.79 -3.01
CA GLN A 28 25.62 -6.26 -2.19
C GLN A 28 25.35 -7.61 -1.50
N GLY A 29 24.17 -8.20 -1.64
CA GLY A 29 23.79 -9.44 -0.92
C GLY A 29 23.72 -9.25 0.61
N ARG A 30 23.43 -8.05 1.11
CA ARG A 30 23.41 -7.70 2.55
C ARG A 30 22.01 -7.71 3.16
N LEU A 31 21.03 -8.22 2.44
CA LEU A 31 19.68 -8.45 2.93
C LEU A 31 19.46 -9.95 3.16
N LEU A 32 18.45 -10.28 3.95
CA LEU A 32 17.98 -11.66 4.02
C LEU A 32 17.51 -12.09 2.63
N ASP A 33 17.67 -13.37 2.30
CA ASP A 33 17.20 -13.91 1.04
C ASP A 33 15.66 -13.93 1.04
N GLY A 34 15.10 -12.95 0.37
CA GLY A 34 13.65 -12.80 0.18
C GLY A 34 13.23 -12.98 -1.28
N GLY A 35 14.17 -13.24 -2.20
CA GLY A 35 13.86 -13.43 -3.62
C GLY A 35 12.96 -12.33 -4.18
N ALA A 36 11.78 -12.71 -4.70
CA ALA A 36 10.78 -11.79 -5.25
C ALA A 36 10.24 -10.78 -4.20
N LEU A 37 10.19 -11.15 -2.91
CA LEU A 37 9.75 -10.24 -1.86
C LEU A 37 10.66 -9.01 -1.75
N ASN A 38 11.98 -9.16 -1.88
CA ASN A 38 12.91 -8.03 -1.85
C ASN A 38 12.69 -7.09 -3.04
N ARG A 39 12.35 -7.61 -4.21
CA ARG A 39 11.95 -6.78 -5.37
C ARG A 39 10.65 -6.03 -5.11
N ILE A 40 9.66 -6.67 -4.51
CA ILE A 40 8.39 -6.05 -4.10
C ILE A 40 8.66 -4.89 -3.13
N ILE A 41 9.46 -5.12 -2.07
CA ILE A 41 9.82 -4.09 -1.11
C ILE A 41 10.48 -2.89 -1.80
N LEU A 42 11.44 -3.13 -2.69
CA LEU A 42 12.12 -2.08 -3.44
C LEU A 42 11.14 -1.27 -4.30
N ASN A 43 10.32 -1.95 -5.10
CA ASN A 43 9.40 -1.28 -6.04
C ASN A 43 8.33 -0.48 -5.30
N VAL A 44 7.73 -1.05 -4.25
CA VAL A 44 6.73 -0.37 -3.41
C VAL A 44 7.36 0.85 -2.72
N THR A 45 8.56 0.72 -2.16
CA THR A 45 9.25 1.85 -1.52
C THR A 45 9.51 2.97 -2.51
N ALA A 46 10.05 2.65 -3.70
CA ALA A 46 10.34 3.63 -4.75
C ALA A 46 9.08 4.36 -5.23
N LEU A 47 7.97 3.65 -5.42
CA LEU A 47 6.68 4.24 -5.82
C LEU A 47 6.12 5.16 -4.73
N MET A 48 6.19 4.76 -3.46
CA MET A 48 5.75 5.61 -2.34
C MET A 48 6.60 6.86 -2.20
N GLU A 49 7.90 6.80 -2.46
CA GLU A 49 8.78 7.97 -2.43
C GLU A 49 8.47 8.94 -3.57
N VAL A 50 8.21 8.44 -4.79
CA VAL A 50 7.74 9.28 -5.91
C VAL A 50 6.41 9.94 -5.58
N LYS A 51 5.44 9.19 -5.02
CA LYS A 51 4.16 9.74 -4.57
C LYS A 51 4.36 10.87 -3.55
N SER A 52 5.22 10.64 -2.55
CA SER A 52 5.46 11.59 -1.47
C SER A 52 6.16 12.87 -1.93
N SER A 53 6.96 12.78 -3.00
CA SER A 53 7.61 13.94 -3.66
C SER A 53 6.72 14.64 -4.69
N MET A 54 5.41 14.41 -4.68
CA MET A 54 4.45 14.97 -5.65
C MET A 54 4.72 14.55 -7.10
N GLY A 55 5.39 13.42 -7.30
CA GLY A 55 5.59 12.84 -8.62
C GLY A 55 4.31 12.19 -9.17
N VAL A 56 4.31 11.88 -10.45
CA VAL A 56 3.17 11.23 -11.12
C VAL A 56 3.03 9.79 -10.66
N ILE A 57 1.84 9.45 -10.19
CA ILE A 57 1.44 8.08 -9.79
C ILE A 57 0.05 7.76 -10.32
N VAL A 58 -0.30 6.49 -10.30
CA VAL A 58 -1.68 6.02 -10.55
C VAL A 58 -2.25 5.52 -9.23
N ALA A 59 -3.44 6.00 -8.85
CA ALA A 59 -4.15 5.48 -7.69
C ALA A 59 -4.62 4.03 -7.95
N ALA A 60 -4.24 3.09 -7.05
CA ALA A 60 -4.53 1.67 -7.24
C ALA A 60 -4.70 0.94 -5.89
N PRO A 61 -5.85 1.05 -5.17
CA PRO A 61 -7.08 1.79 -5.56
C PRO A 61 -7.08 3.27 -5.17
N THR A 62 -6.21 3.72 -4.25
CA THR A 62 -6.14 5.10 -3.76
C THR A 62 -4.74 5.67 -3.91
N ALA A 63 -4.57 6.98 -3.74
CA ALA A 63 -3.24 7.59 -3.70
C ALA A 63 -2.41 7.11 -2.49
N GLY A 64 -3.05 6.84 -1.35
CA GLY A 64 -2.39 6.33 -0.15
C GLY A 64 -1.94 4.87 -0.25
N ALA A 65 -2.61 4.08 -1.09
CA ALA A 65 -2.24 2.69 -1.37
C ALA A 65 -1.76 2.47 -2.82
N CYS A 66 -1.23 3.50 -3.47
CA CYS A 66 -0.86 3.48 -4.89
C CYS A 66 0.31 2.55 -5.24
N ALA A 67 1.05 2.06 -4.27
CA ALA A 67 2.28 1.32 -4.51
C ALA A 67 2.13 -0.20 -4.33
N ALA A 68 1.22 -0.67 -3.47
CA ALA A 68 1.13 -2.08 -3.13
C ALA A 68 0.82 -2.96 -4.36
N LEU A 69 -0.24 -2.64 -5.09
CA LEU A 69 -0.64 -3.39 -6.29
C LEU A 69 0.39 -3.28 -7.43
N PRO A 70 0.73 -2.08 -7.95
CA PRO A 70 1.67 -2.00 -9.07
C PRO A 70 3.07 -2.45 -8.69
N GLY A 71 3.54 -2.20 -7.47
CA GLY A 71 4.84 -2.64 -7.00
C GLY A 71 4.97 -4.16 -6.96
N ALA A 72 3.91 -4.87 -6.53
CA ALA A 72 3.87 -6.33 -6.54
C ALA A 72 3.79 -6.89 -7.97
N VAL A 73 2.92 -6.33 -8.81
CA VAL A 73 2.74 -6.78 -10.21
C VAL A 73 4.04 -6.63 -11.01
N ILE A 74 4.67 -5.45 -10.96
CA ILE A 74 5.93 -5.19 -11.68
C ILE A 74 7.03 -6.13 -11.18
N ALA A 75 7.21 -6.26 -9.85
CA ALA A 75 8.26 -7.10 -9.29
C ALA A 75 8.10 -8.58 -9.68
N MET A 76 6.87 -9.08 -9.68
CA MET A 76 6.61 -10.47 -10.04
C MET A 76 6.68 -10.71 -11.54
N ALA A 77 6.19 -9.79 -12.37
CA ALA A 77 6.31 -9.89 -13.82
C ALA A 77 7.78 -9.91 -14.25
N GLU A 78 8.61 -9.03 -13.68
CA GLU A 78 10.07 -9.04 -13.90
C GLU A 78 10.72 -10.35 -13.44
N ALA A 79 10.30 -10.90 -12.29
CA ALA A 79 10.83 -12.15 -11.77
C ALA A 79 10.44 -13.38 -12.62
N MET A 80 9.33 -13.27 -13.34
CA MET A 80 8.77 -14.33 -14.19
C MET A 80 9.05 -14.12 -15.69
N ASP A 81 9.79 -13.07 -16.05
CA ASP A 81 10.07 -12.68 -17.45
C ASP A 81 8.79 -12.46 -18.28
N LEU A 82 7.81 -11.79 -17.70
CA LEU A 82 6.53 -11.47 -18.33
C LEU A 82 6.52 -10.03 -18.88
N ASP A 83 5.81 -9.83 -19.99
CA ASP A 83 5.73 -8.54 -20.67
C ASP A 83 4.64 -7.60 -20.11
N GLU A 84 4.58 -6.38 -20.65
CA GLU A 84 3.60 -5.38 -20.25
C GLU A 84 2.15 -5.81 -20.53
N THR A 85 1.90 -6.66 -21.50
CA THR A 85 0.57 -7.18 -21.82
C THR A 85 0.07 -8.10 -20.70
N GLU A 86 0.94 -8.96 -20.17
CA GLU A 86 0.61 -9.82 -19.03
C GLU A 86 0.41 -8.98 -17.76
N MET A 87 1.24 -7.95 -17.53
CA MET A 87 1.02 -7.00 -16.44
C MET A 87 -0.34 -6.28 -16.56
N ALA A 88 -0.69 -5.83 -17.76
CA ALA A 88 -1.98 -5.17 -17.99
C ALA A 88 -3.17 -6.11 -17.73
N ARG A 89 -3.08 -7.38 -18.14
CA ARG A 89 -4.12 -8.39 -17.83
C ARG A 89 -4.26 -8.61 -16.33
N ALA A 90 -3.16 -8.72 -15.61
CA ALA A 90 -3.17 -8.85 -14.16
C ALA A 90 -3.80 -7.61 -13.48
N MET A 91 -3.49 -6.41 -13.97
CA MET A 91 -4.10 -5.17 -13.48
C MET A 91 -5.60 -5.10 -13.76
N LEU A 92 -6.09 -5.65 -14.87
CA LEU A 92 -7.53 -5.76 -15.15
C LEU A 92 -8.23 -6.74 -14.18
N ALA A 93 -7.61 -7.88 -13.88
CA ALA A 93 -8.13 -8.81 -12.87
C ALA A 93 -8.19 -8.16 -11.47
N ALA A 94 -7.14 -7.42 -11.09
CA ALA A 94 -7.15 -6.61 -9.87
C ALA A 94 -8.29 -5.58 -9.89
N GLY A 95 -8.48 -4.89 -11.01
CA GLY A 95 -9.55 -3.91 -11.19
C GLY A 95 -10.93 -4.50 -10.97
N LEU A 96 -11.17 -5.72 -11.40
CA LEU A 96 -12.45 -6.43 -11.16
C LEU A 96 -12.68 -6.68 -9.66
N ILE A 97 -11.67 -7.10 -8.91
CA ILE A 97 -11.76 -7.20 -7.44
C ILE A 97 -12.05 -5.83 -6.83
N GLY A 98 -11.40 -4.77 -7.32
CA GLY A 98 -11.68 -3.39 -6.90
C GLY A 98 -13.13 -2.98 -7.12
N VAL A 99 -13.74 -3.36 -8.26
CA VAL A 99 -15.16 -3.11 -8.54
C VAL A 99 -16.05 -3.81 -7.51
N PHE A 100 -15.78 -5.07 -7.16
CA PHE A 100 -16.55 -5.77 -6.12
C PHE A 100 -16.46 -5.04 -4.76
N ILE A 101 -15.27 -4.60 -4.36
CA ILE A 101 -15.11 -3.85 -3.11
C ILE A 101 -15.85 -2.51 -3.18
N ALA A 102 -15.70 -1.75 -4.26
CA ALA A 102 -16.32 -0.43 -4.43
C ALA A 102 -17.84 -0.48 -4.49
N THR A 103 -18.44 -1.55 -5.03
CA THR A 103 -19.90 -1.71 -5.09
C THR A 103 -20.52 -2.13 -3.75
N ARG A 104 -19.77 -2.77 -2.87
CA ARG A 104 -20.27 -3.19 -1.54
C ARG A 104 -19.88 -2.22 -0.43
N TRP A 105 -18.76 -1.52 -0.57
CA TRP A 105 -18.24 -0.64 0.47
C TRP A 105 -17.38 0.50 -0.12
N THR A 106 -16.16 0.73 0.38
CA THR A 106 -15.30 1.87 0.03
C THR A 106 -13.81 1.52 0.10
N PHE A 107 -12.98 2.35 -0.51
CA PHE A 107 -11.52 2.35 -0.34
C PHE A 107 -11.03 3.42 0.65
N ALA A 108 -11.93 4.29 1.12
CA ALA A 108 -11.56 5.48 1.89
C ALA A 108 -11.06 5.14 3.29
N ALA A 109 -9.80 5.50 3.59
CA ALA A 109 -9.22 5.33 4.92
C ALA A 109 -9.90 6.20 5.98
N GLU A 110 -10.51 7.30 5.58
CA GLU A 110 -11.30 8.21 6.40
C GLU A 110 -12.59 7.54 6.91
N VAL A 111 -13.10 6.58 6.16
CA VAL A 111 -14.31 5.82 6.50
C VAL A 111 -13.94 4.55 7.26
N GLY A 112 -12.98 3.80 6.76
CA GLY A 112 -12.71 2.43 7.22
C GLY A 112 -11.34 2.18 7.83
N GLY A 113 -10.51 3.20 8.03
CA GLY A 113 -9.11 2.99 8.40
C GLY A 113 -8.30 2.40 7.25
N CYS A 114 -7.04 2.08 7.51
CA CYS A 114 -6.18 1.46 6.47
C CYS A 114 -6.63 0.04 6.08
N GLN A 115 -7.53 -0.60 6.81
CA GLN A 115 -8.13 -1.87 6.37
C GLN A 115 -8.93 -1.70 5.07
N ALA A 116 -9.64 -0.57 4.88
CA ALA A 116 -10.36 -0.28 3.65
C ALA A 116 -9.38 -0.05 2.49
N GLU A 117 -8.39 0.79 2.68
CA GLU A 117 -7.41 1.18 1.68
C GLU A 117 -6.37 0.09 1.40
N GLY A 118 -5.64 -0.34 2.43
CA GLY A 118 -4.60 -1.36 2.34
C GLY A 118 -5.15 -2.76 2.15
N GLY A 119 -6.32 -3.07 2.75
CA GLY A 119 -7.01 -4.34 2.53
C GLY A 119 -7.48 -4.50 1.11
N ALA A 120 -8.07 -3.45 0.51
CA ALA A 120 -8.43 -3.45 -0.90
C ALA A 120 -7.18 -3.62 -1.80
N ALA A 121 -6.11 -2.86 -1.54
CA ALA A 121 -4.88 -2.96 -2.32
C ALA A 121 -4.24 -4.35 -2.23
N ALA A 122 -4.20 -4.97 -1.04
CA ALA A 122 -3.70 -6.33 -0.85
C ALA A 122 -4.55 -7.36 -1.58
N SER A 123 -5.87 -7.25 -1.48
CA SER A 123 -6.84 -8.12 -2.14
C SER A 123 -6.70 -8.07 -3.67
N MET A 124 -6.66 -6.85 -4.23
CA MET A 124 -6.45 -6.60 -5.65
C MET A 124 -5.11 -7.15 -6.12
N ALA A 125 -4.04 -6.89 -5.37
CA ALA A 125 -2.70 -7.38 -5.69
C ALA A 125 -2.63 -8.91 -5.66
N ALA A 126 -3.24 -9.57 -4.68
CA ALA A 126 -3.25 -11.03 -4.57
C ALA A 126 -3.91 -11.68 -5.80
N ALA A 127 -5.06 -11.18 -6.24
CA ALA A 127 -5.73 -11.65 -7.45
C ALA A 127 -4.88 -11.40 -8.72
N ALA A 128 -4.20 -10.25 -8.80
CA ALA A 128 -3.28 -9.94 -9.91
C ALA A 128 -2.11 -10.94 -9.97
N LEU A 129 -1.51 -11.26 -8.80
CA LEU A 129 -0.38 -12.20 -8.74
C LEU A 129 -0.78 -13.62 -9.13
N VAL A 130 -1.97 -14.08 -8.71
CA VAL A 130 -2.53 -15.36 -9.18
C VAL A 130 -2.73 -15.35 -10.69
N THR A 131 -3.19 -14.23 -11.27
CA THR A 131 -3.36 -14.06 -12.71
C THR A 131 -2.02 -14.14 -13.46
N LEU A 132 -0.96 -13.47 -12.96
CA LEU A 132 0.39 -13.58 -13.51
C LEU A 132 0.89 -15.02 -13.50
N ALA A 133 0.62 -15.77 -12.43
CA ALA A 133 0.97 -17.17 -12.27
C ALA A 133 0.05 -18.13 -13.06
N ARG A 134 -0.89 -17.59 -13.88
CA ARG A 134 -1.86 -18.37 -14.67
C ARG A 134 -2.76 -19.28 -13.83
N GLY A 135 -3.02 -18.89 -12.58
CA GLY A 135 -3.98 -19.53 -11.71
C GLY A 135 -5.43 -19.37 -12.19
N THR A 136 -6.33 -20.10 -11.59
CA THR A 136 -7.76 -20.07 -11.93
C THR A 136 -8.45 -18.83 -11.36
N ARG A 137 -9.65 -18.53 -11.87
CA ARG A 137 -10.52 -17.48 -11.32
C ARG A 137 -10.80 -17.73 -9.83
N ASP A 138 -11.08 -18.96 -9.46
CA ASP A 138 -11.46 -19.31 -8.08
C ASP A 138 -10.26 -19.16 -7.14
N GLN A 139 -9.05 -19.51 -7.57
CA GLN A 139 -7.81 -19.22 -6.85
C GLN A 139 -7.57 -17.70 -6.71
N ALA A 140 -7.86 -16.90 -7.73
CA ALA A 140 -7.72 -15.44 -7.66
C ALA A 140 -8.69 -14.83 -6.63
N ILE A 141 -9.94 -15.31 -6.57
CA ILE A 141 -10.93 -14.87 -5.58
C ILE A 141 -10.53 -15.36 -4.18
N ALA A 142 -10.05 -16.59 -4.03
CA ALA A 142 -9.55 -17.11 -2.75
C ALA A 142 -8.36 -16.29 -2.24
N ALA A 143 -7.39 -15.97 -3.09
CA ALA A 143 -6.26 -15.12 -2.75
C ALA A 143 -6.69 -13.72 -2.29
N ALA A 144 -7.66 -13.13 -2.99
CA ALA A 144 -8.23 -11.84 -2.64
C ALA A 144 -8.91 -11.85 -1.27
N SER A 145 -9.66 -12.92 -0.96
CA SER A 145 -10.29 -13.11 0.34
C SER A 145 -9.25 -13.26 1.45
N LEU A 146 -8.30 -14.17 1.31
CA LEU A 146 -7.21 -14.39 2.28
C LEU A 146 -6.44 -13.09 2.56
N ALA A 147 -6.12 -12.33 1.51
CA ALA A 147 -5.38 -11.09 1.64
C ALA A 147 -6.18 -10.02 2.40
N PHE A 148 -7.49 -9.91 2.17
CA PHE A 148 -8.31 -8.94 2.90
C PHE A 148 -8.52 -9.35 4.37
N GLN A 149 -8.76 -10.63 4.64
CA GLN A 149 -8.91 -11.16 6.01
C GLN A 149 -7.74 -10.75 6.90
N SER A 150 -6.50 -10.82 6.38
CA SER A 150 -5.29 -10.49 7.11
C SER A 150 -5.13 -8.99 7.42
N MET A 151 -5.94 -8.14 6.81
CA MET A 151 -5.86 -6.68 6.96
C MET A 151 -6.98 -6.09 7.83
N LEU A 152 -7.91 -6.92 8.31
CA LEU A 152 -9.01 -6.46 9.16
C LEU A 152 -8.51 -5.76 10.42
N GLY A 153 -9.13 -4.64 10.77
CA GLY A 153 -8.78 -3.84 11.93
C GLY A 153 -7.59 -2.91 11.77
N LEU A 154 -6.94 -2.85 10.60
CA LEU A 154 -5.80 -1.96 10.37
C LEU A 154 -6.24 -0.50 10.42
N ILE A 155 -5.79 0.22 11.45
CA ILE A 155 -6.08 1.63 11.67
C ILE A 155 -5.34 2.55 10.70
N CYS A 156 -5.83 3.79 10.52
CA CYS A 156 -5.15 4.83 9.76
C CYS A 156 -4.66 5.94 10.70
N ASP A 157 -3.34 6.05 10.84
CA ASP A 157 -2.65 6.88 11.82
C ASP A 157 -1.45 7.63 11.21
N PRO A 158 -1.66 8.45 10.15
CA PRO A 158 -0.57 9.10 9.41
C PRO A 158 0.16 10.13 10.30
N ILE A 159 1.49 10.05 10.31
CA ILE A 159 2.37 10.95 11.07
C ILE A 159 2.30 12.35 10.46
N ALA A 160 2.04 13.37 11.28
CA ALA A 160 1.92 14.76 10.88
C ALA A 160 0.93 14.97 9.71
N ASN A 161 -0.13 14.17 9.66
CA ASN A 161 -1.11 14.15 8.57
C ASN A 161 -0.49 13.95 7.17
N ARG A 162 0.64 13.21 7.09
CA ARG A 162 1.36 12.90 5.86
C ARG A 162 1.20 11.43 5.51
N VAL A 163 0.70 11.16 4.30
CA VAL A 163 0.58 9.79 3.76
C VAL A 163 1.97 9.29 3.31
N GLU A 164 2.92 9.35 4.22
CA GLU A 164 4.32 8.98 4.05
C GLU A 164 4.71 7.91 5.07
N ALA A 165 4.54 8.20 6.34
CA ALA A 165 4.75 7.28 7.45
C ALA A 165 3.47 7.18 8.31
N PRO A 166 3.01 5.99 8.70
CA PRO A 166 3.56 4.65 8.39
C PRO A 166 3.13 4.09 7.03
N CYS A 167 2.54 4.88 6.15
CA CYS A 167 1.87 4.44 4.91
C CYS A 167 2.82 3.68 3.97
N LEU A 168 4.11 4.06 3.87
CA LEU A 168 5.09 3.33 3.09
C LEU A 168 5.20 1.87 3.59
N GLY A 169 5.41 1.67 4.88
CA GLY A 169 5.50 0.33 5.49
C GLY A 169 4.20 -0.47 5.33
N LYS A 170 3.04 0.18 5.45
CA LYS A 170 1.73 -0.47 5.23
C LYS A 170 1.52 -0.91 3.79
N ASN A 171 2.01 -0.15 2.79
CA ASN A 171 2.00 -0.57 1.40
C ASN A 171 2.92 -1.79 1.16
N VAL A 172 4.12 -1.78 1.74
CA VAL A 172 5.02 -2.95 1.70
C VAL A 172 4.35 -4.16 2.32
N MET A 173 3.72 -4.02 3.49
CA MET A 173 3.01 -5.09 4.16
C MET A 173 1.85 -5.62 3.31
N ALA A 174 1.05 -4.74 2.70
CA ALA A 174 -0.06 -5.12 1.83
C ALA A 174 0.41 -5.95 0.62
N ALA A 175 1.52 -5.55 -0.01
CA ALA A 175 2.10 -6.26 -1.15
C ALA A 175 2.74 -7.60 -0.75
N ALA A 176 3.41 -7.66 0.41
CA ALA A 176 3.97 -8.90 0.96
C ALA A 176 2.87 -9.91 1.34
N ASN A 177 1.79 -9.43 1.97
CA ASN A 177 0.59 -10.19 2.26
C ASN A 177 -0.04 -10.75 0.98
N ALA A 178 -0.15 -9.92 -0.07
CA ALA A 178 -0.67 -10.34 -1.37
C ALA A 178 0.13 -11.49 -1.99
N LEU A 179 1.47 -11.43 -1.93
CA LEU A 179 2.33 -12.51 -2.42
C LEU A 179 2.10 -13.81 -1.64
N SER A 180 2.04 -13.71 -0.31
CA SER A 180 1.78 -14.86 0.56
C SER A 180 0.43 -15.50 0.25
N CYS A 181 -0.63 -14.70 0.16
CA CYS A 181 -1.98 -15.17 -0.10
C CYS A 181 -2.16 -15.72 -1.53
N ALA A 182 -1.46 -15.14 -2.52
CA ALA A 182 -1.43 -15.69 -3.87
C ALA A 182 -0.82 -17.10 -3.88
N ASN A 183 0.31 -17.30 -3.21
CA ASN A 183 0.94 -18.61 -3.10
C ASN A 183 0.07 -19.62 -2.33
N MET A 184 -0.61 -19.19 -1.25
CA MET A 184 -1.56 -20.04 -0.52
C MET A 184 -2.70 -20.49 -1.45
N ALA A 185 -3.29 -19.58 -2.20
CA ALA A 185 -4.40 -19.90 -3.10
C ALA A 185 -3.96 -20.76 -4.29
N LEU A 186 -2.77 -20.55 -4.83
CA LEU A 186 -2.17 -21.41 -5.89
C LEU A 186 -1.90 -22.83 -5.37
N ALA A 187 -1.71 -22.99 -4.07
CA ALA A 187 -1.59 -24.28 -3.39
C ALA A 187 -2.95 -24.80 -2.87
N ASP A 188 -4.06 -24.26 -3.38
CA ASP A 188 -5.44 -24.64 -3.07
C ASP A 188 -5.82 -24.52 -1.59
N PHE A 189 -5.25 -23.55 -0.87
CA PHE A 189 -5.69 -23.23 0.49
C PHE A 189 -7.13 -22.72 0.46
N ASP A 190 -7.96 -23.29 1.33
CA ASP A 190 -9.35 -22.84 1.50
C ASP A 190 -9.39 -21.50 2.26
N PRO A 191 -9.93 -20.41 1.68
CA PRO A 191 -10.11 -19.15 2.38
C PRO A 191 -11.18 -19.24 3.48
N LEU A 192 -12.00 -20.26 3.49
CA LEU A 192 -13.14 -20.53 4.36
C LEU A 192 -14.24 -19.47 4.25
N ILE A 193 -13.88 -18.19 4.36
CA ILE A 193 -14.82 -17.06 4.29
C ILE A 193 -14.77 -16.46 2.87
N PRO A 194 -15.90 -16.37 2.17
CA PRO A 194 -15.97 -15.75 0.84
C PRO A 194 -15.58 -14.27 0.89
N LEU A 195 -15.04 -13.73 -0.21
CA LEU A 195 -14.55 -12.35 -0.29
C LEU A 195 -15.65 -11.32 0.07
N ASP A 196 -16.86 -11.53 -0.37
CA ASP A 196 -17.97 -10.62 -0.11
C ASP A 196 -18.32 -10.55 1.39
N GLU A 197 -18.28 -11.66 2.11
CA GLU A 197 -18.46 -11.67 3.57
C GLU A 197 -17.29 -10.99 4.29
N VAL A 198 -16.07 -11.12 3.79
CA VAL A 198 -14.90 -10.41 4.35
C VAL A 198 -15.06 -8.90 4.18
N ILE A 199 -15.57 -8.43 3.03
CA ILE A 199 -15.86 -7.00 2.80
C ILE A 199 -16.92 -6.50 3.79
N ASP A 200 -17.97 -7.26 4.00
CA ASP A 200 -19.04 -6.91 4.96
C ASP A 200 -18.51 -6.91 6.41
N ALA A 201 -17.66 -7.87 6.76
CA ALA A 201 -16.97 -7.88 8.05
C ALA A 201 -16.08 -6.65 8.24
N ALA A 202 -15.30 -6.27 7.23
CA ALA A 202 -14.48 -5.06 7.25
C ALA A 202 -15.30 -3.79 7.46
N LYS A 203 -16.45 -3.69 6.78
CA LYS A 203 -17.41 -2.59 6.98
C LYS A 203 -17.93 -2.57 8.43
N SER A 204 -18.32 -3.70 8.98
CA SER A 204 -18.78 -3.81 10.37
C SER A 204 -17.67 -3.44 11.38
N VAL A 205 -16.42 -3.81 11.12
CA VAL A 205 -15.26 -3.38 11.95
C VAL A 205 -15.09 -1.87 11.87
N ALA A 206 -15.19 -1.28 10.66
CA ALA A 206 -15.06 0.16 10.47
C ALA A 206 -16.12 0.96 11.22
N GLU A 207 -17.37 0.50 11.22
CA GLU A 207 -18.47 1.16 11.94
C GLU A 207 -18.21 1.26 13.45
N ARG A 208 -17.46 0.33 14.01
CA ARG A 208 -17.05 0.27 15.43
C ARG A 208 -15.68 0.87 15.71
N MET A 209 -14.93 1.22 14.66
CA MET A 209 -13.60 1.80 14.81
C MET A 209 -13.71 3.25 15.33
N PRO A 210 -13.01 3.63 16.41
CA PRO A 210 -12.97 5.00 16.88
C PRO A 210 -12.54 5.98 15.79
N ARG A 211 -13.09 7.20 15.82
CA ARG A 211 -12.78 8.26 14.85
C ARG A 211 -11.28 8.56 14.78
N GLU A 212 -10.61 8.49 15.90
CA GLU A 212 -9.17 8.75 16.06
C GLU A 212 -8.30 7.80 15.21
N HIS A 213 -8.86 6.65 14.80
CA HIS A 213 -8.18 5.63 13.99
C HIS A 213 -8.58 5.64 12.51
N ARG A 214 -9.30 6.68 12.06
CA ARG A 214 -9.80 6.83 10.68
C ARG A 214 -9.17 8.03 9.95
N CYS A 215 -7.85 8.02 9.79
CA CYS A 215 -7.10 9.05 9.03
C CYS A 215 -7.22 10.48 9.61
N THR A 216 -7.35 10.61 10.93
CA THR A 216 -7.50 11.90 11.60
C THR A 216 -6.22 12.43 12.25
N SER A 217 -5.16 11.64 12.29
CA SER A 217 -3.93 11.91 13.06
C SER A 217 -4.16 12.15 14.57
N LEU A 218 -5.32 11.72 15.10
CA LEU A 218 -5.68 11.90 16.52
C LEU A 218 -5.41 10.64 17.37
N GLY A 219 -4.87 9.57 16.78
CA GLY A 219 -4.62 8.31 17.48
C GLY A 219 -3.47 7.52 16.88
N GLY A 220 -3.19 6.34 17.45
CA GLY A 220 -2.14 5.46 16.98
C GLY A 220 -0.74 6.08 17.01
N LEU A 221 0.05 5.84 15.95
CA LEU A 221 1.41 6.40 15.83
C LEU A 221 1.43 7.91 15.73
N ALA A 222 0.37 8.54 15.23
CA ALA A 222 0.30 9.98 15.03
C ALA A 222 0.45 10.79 16.34
N VAL A 223 0.04 10.22 17.46
CA VAL A 223 0.08 10.91 18.79
C VAL A 223 1.29 10.52 19.63
N THR A 224 2.24 9.79 19.10
CA THR A 224 3.49 9.47 19.80
C THR A 224 4.36 10.73 19.98
N PRO A 225 5.19 10.80 21.03
CA PRO A 225 6.08 11.97 21.25
C PRO A 225 6.95 12.29 20.03
N THR A 226 7.45 11.28 19.34
CA THR A 226 8.25 11.45 18.12
C THR A 226 7.43 12.07 16.99
N SER A 227 6.20 11.57 16.76
CA SER A 227 5.30 12.08 15.72
C SER A 227 4.95 13.55 15.96
N LEU A 228 4.57 13.90 17.19
CA LEU A 228 4.29 15.29 17.58
C LEU A 228 5.52 16.19 17.44
N GLY A 229 6.72 15.66 17.65
CA GLY A 229 7.99 16.35 17.40
C GLY A 229 8.21 16.65 15.92
N ILE A 230 7.90 15.70 15.05
CA ILE A 230 7.97 15.86 13.57
C ILE A 230 6.94 16.92 13.12
N GLU A 231 5.72 16.83 13.60
CA GLU A 231 4.65 17.78 13.25
C GLU A 231 5.04 19.22 13.59
N ARG A 232 5.59 19.46 14.80
CA ARG A 232 6.09 20.79 15.18
C ARG A 232 7.20 21.30 14.27
N LYS A 233 8.14 20.44 13.86
CA LYS A 233 9.19 20.81 12.91
C LYS A 233 8.63 21.21 11.54
N LEU A 234 7.68 20.45 11.02
CA LEU A 234 7.03 20.76 9.74
C LEU A 234 6.19 22.03 9.79
N ALA A 235 5.50 22.28 10.92
CA ALA A 235 4.76 23.53 11.13
C ALA A 235 5.69 24.76 11.15
N ALA A 236 6.88 24.63 11.76
CA ALA A 236 7.87 25.71 11.77
C ALA A 236 8.40 26.06 10.38
N LEU A 237 8.60 25.07 9.50
CA LEU A 237 9.00 25.29 8.10
C LEU A 237 7.95 26.09 7.32
N ARG A 238 6.66 25.79 7.52
CA ARG A 238 5.55 26.53 6.88
C ARG A 238 5.40 27.95 7.39
N GLY A 239 5.71 28.20 8.68
CA GLY A 239 5.63 29.53 9.29
C GLY A 239 6.68 30.52 8.80
N THR A 240 7.80 30.04 8.27
CA THR A 240 8.86 30.86 7.68
C THR A 240 8.54 31.34 6.26
N ASP A 241 7.68 30.64 5.51
CA ASP A 241 7.27 31.01 4.15
C ASP A 241 6.12 32.03 4.11
N CYS A 242 5.38 32.21 5.20
CA CYS A 242 4.24 33.14 5.26
C CYS A 242 4.62 34.60 5.49
N GLY A 243 5.92 34.94 5.53
CA GLY A 243 6.44 36.31 5.76
C GLY A 243 6.35 37.25 4.56
N SER A 244 5.90 36.79 3.37
CA SER A 244 5.89 37.62 2.14
C SER A 244 4.58 37.67 1.36
N CYS A 245 3.52 37.00 1.78
CA CYS A 245 2.19 37.14 1.19
C CYS A 245 1.22 37.74 2.17
N GLY A 246 1.02 39.08 2.06
CA GLY A 246 -0.08 39.76 2.72
C GLY A 246 -1.41 39.24 2.21
N CYS A 247 -2.07 38.42 3.00
CA CYS A 247 -3.51 38.20 2.92
C CYS A 247 -4.13 38.73 4.21
N GLN A 248 -4.70 39.92 4.10
CA GLN A 248 -5.75 40.41 5.00
C GLN A 248 -7.06 39.71 4.64
#